data_1c27ecf517bf908a758da197397cceb7
#
_entry.id   1c27ecf517bf908a758da197397cceb7
#
_cell.length_a   1.000
_cell.length_b   1.000
_cell.length_c   1.000
_cell.angle_alpha   90.00
_cell.angle_beta   90.00
_cell.angle_gamma   90.00
#
_symmetry.space_group_name_H-M   'P 1'
#
loop_
_entity.id
_entity.type
_entity.pdbx_description
1 polymer ?
#
loop_
_entity_poly.entity_id
_entity_poly.type
_entity_poly.pdbx_seq_one_letter_code
_entity_poly.pdbx_strand_id
1 'polypeptide(L)'
;MFNNKLMSGKKGLVMGVANDRSISWAIAKKAYEYGAELAFTYQGDALGKRVIPLGESVGSNIILPCEVSEDSSIKNVFEKINSEWGKLDFVIHGIAFSDKEELKGQYIDTTRSNFTNTMEISVYSFTEVSKFAVPLMNEGGSLLTLTYYGSERVMPHYNVMGVAKAALEASVRYLAVDLGSKNIRVNSLSAGPMKTLAASGIGDFRYILKWNELNSPLKSCLLYTSDAADELR
;
A
#
# COMPACT_ATOMS: atom_id res chain seq x y z
N MET A 1 -31.63 1.93 2.87
CA MET A 1 -30.14 2.00 2.96
C MET A 1 -29.73 0.95 3.97
N PHE A 2 -29.04 -0.09 3.55
CA PHE A 2 -28.44 -1.04 4.49
C PHE A 2 -27.34 -0.30 5.25
N ASN A 3 -27.54 -0.12 6.55
CA ASN A 3 -26.55 0.49 7.43
C ASN A 3 -25.44 -0.54 7.68
N ASN A 4 -24.64 -0.79 6.66
CA ASN A 4 -23.64 -1.87 6.66
C ASN A 4 -22.37 -1.38 7.35
N LYS A 5 -22.38 -1.39 8.69
CA LYS A 5 -21.23 -1.04 9.53
C LYS A 5 -20.29 -2.24 9.74
N LEU A 6 -19.92 -2.93 8.66
CA LEU A 6 -19.07 -4.12 8.72
C LEU A 6 -17.72 -3.89 9.45
N MET A 7 -17.20 -2.66 9.38
CA MET A 7 -15.93 -2.26 10.01
C MET A 7 -16.14 -1.41 11.28
N SER A 8 -17.35 -1.38 11.83
CA SER A 8 -17.64 -0.59 13.03
C SER A 8 -16.77 -1.01 14.22
N GLY A 9 -16.11 -0.03 14.86
CA GLY A 9 -15.17 -0.25 15.96
C GLY A 9 -13.81 -0.81 15.54
N LYS A 10 -13.57 -1.00 14.23
CA LYS A 10 -12.26 -1.39 13.70
C LYS A 10 -11.36 -0.18 13.53
N LYS A 11 -10.10 -0.31 13.92
CA LYS A 11 -9.07 0.72 13.87
C LYS A 11 -7.97 0.33 12.91
N GLY A 12 -7.68 1.18 11.93
CA GLY A 12 -6.76 0.87 10.87
C GLY A 12 -5.72 1.96 10.59
N LEU A 13 -4.47 1.54 10.38
CA LEU A 13 -3.40 2.41 9.88
C LEU A 13 -3.34 2.30 8.36
N VAL A 14 -3.36 3.43 7.66
CA VAL A 14 -3.23 3.52 6.20
C VAL A 14 -1.97 4.29 5.85
N MET A 15 -1.06 3.61 5.16
CA MET A 15 0.22 4.14 4.70
C MET A 15 0.27 4.20 3.18
N GLY A 16 1.00 5.16 2.63
CA GLY A 16 1.20 5.28 1.18
C GLY A 16 0.07 6.00 0.44
N VAL A 17 -0.71 6.83 1.13
CA VAL A 17 -1.60 7.80 0.46
C VAL A 17 -0.73 8.95 -0.06
N ALA A 18 -0.83 9.25 -1.36
CA ALA A 18 -0.13 10.36 -1.99
C ALA A 18 -1.09 11.45 -2.50
N ASN A 19 -2.32 11.08 -2.80
CA ASN A 19 -3.44 11.94 -3.19
C ASN A 19 -4.75 11.13 -3.19
N ASP A 20 -5.84 11.77 -3.61
CA ASP A 20 -7.19 11.19 -3.76
C ASP A 20 -7.31 10.05 -4.79
N ARG A 21 -6.27 9.84 -5.62
CA ARG A 21 -6.21 8.78 -6.63
C ARG A 21 -5.34 7.59 -6.20
N SER A 22 -4.83 7.60 -4.99
CA SER A 22 -4.04 6.48 -4.46
C SER A 22 -4.94 5.27 -4.17
N ILE A 23 -4.45 4.06 -4.46
CA ILE A 23 -5.15 2.81 -4.08
C ILE A 23 -5.38 2.77 -2.58
N SER A 24 -4.37 3.13 -1.78
CA SER A 24 -4.50 3.22 -0.32
C SER A 24 -5.62 4.18 0.12
N TRP A 25 -5.82 5.30 -0.60
CA TRP A 25 -6.93 6.20 -0.32
C TRP A 25 -8.29 5.59 -0.66
N ALA A 26 -8.41 4.89 -1.79
CA ALA A 26 -9.65 4.21 -2.17
C ALA A 26 -10.04 3.15 -1.13
N ILE A 27 -9.07 2.37 -0.63
CA ILE A 27 -9.27 1.40 0.45
C ILE A 27 -9.69 2.10 1.75
N ALA A 28 -8.99 3.19 2.13
CA ALA A 28 -9.29 3.97 3.32
C ALA A 28 -10.72 4.51 3.29
N LYS A 29 -11.12 5.13 2.17
CA LYS A 29 -12.46 5.67 1.99
C LYS A 29 -13.53 4.59 2.16
N LYS A 30 -13.32 3.40 1.56
CA LYS A 30 -14.23 2.27 1.74
C LYS A 30 -14.26 1.77 3.19
N ALA A 31 -13.13 1.61 3.85
CA ALA A 31 -13.10 1.21 5.25
C ALA A 31 -13.87 2.21 6.15
N TYR A 32 -13.69 3.52 5.92
CA TYR A 32 -14.45 4.57 6.61
C TYR A 32 -15.95 4.49 6.34
N GLU A 33 -16.37 4.34 5.08
CA GLU A 33 -17.78 4.17 4.70
C GLU A 33 -18.44 2.98 5.43
N TYR A 34 -17.67 1.93 5.73
CA TYR A 34 -18.10 0.77 6.51
C TYR A 34 -17.92 0.93 8.04
N GLY A 35 -17.46 2.09 8.49
CA GLY A 35 -17.45 2.45 9.92
C GLY A 35 -16.12 2.26 10.63
N ALA A 36 -15.01 2.09 9.93
CA ALA A 36 -13.67 2.04 10.53
C ALA A 36 -13.20 3.43 10.99
N GLU A 37 -12.43 3.47 12.07
CA GLU A 37 -11.59 4.60 12.46
C GLU A 37 -10.21 4.45 11.81
N LEU A 38 -9.65 5.53 11.25
CA LEU A 38 -8.44 5.49 10.45
C LEU A 38 -7.36 6.40 11.00
N ALA A 39 -6.11 5.92 10.95
CA ALA A 39 -4.90 6.71 11.08
C ALA A 39 -4.17 6.74 9.75
N PHE A 40 -3.42 7.81 9.48
CA PHE A 40 -2.66 7.97 8.24
C PHE A 40 -1.21 8.33 8.51
N THR A 41 -0.34 7.92 7.58
CA THR A 41 1.03 8.43 7.53
C THR A 41 1.33 9.08 6.19
N TYR A 42 2.29 10.00 6.20
CA TYR A 42 2.82 10.65 5.01
C TYR A 42 4.32 10.85 5.11
N GLN A 43 5.01 10.91 3.97
CA GLN A 43 6.44 11.22 3.90
C GLN A 43 6.64 12.68 3.50
N GLY A 44 7.32 13.45 4.36
CA GLY A 44 7.69 14.83 4.08
C GLY A 44 6.52 15.81 3.86
N ASP A 45 6.81 17.09 3.86
CA ASP A 45 5.80 18.17 3.84
C ASP A 45 4.97 18.19 2.55
N ALA A 46 5.57 17.82 1.43
CA ALA A 46 4.89 17.87 0.13
C ALA A 46 3.70 16.87 0.05
N LEU A 47 3.85 15.68 0.63
CA LEU A 47 2.75 14.73 0.77
C LEU A 47 1.84 15.09 1.94
N GLY A 48 2.39 15.61 3.05
CA GLY A 48 1.60 16.07 4.19
C GLY A 48 0.50 17.05 3.78
N LYS A 49 0.83 18.04 2.96
CA LYS A 49 -0.14 19.03 2.42
C LYS A 49 -1.33 18.40 1.67
N ARG A 50 -1.19 17.18 1.18
CA ARG A 50 -2.24 16.45 0.46
C ARG A 50 -2.95 15.44 1.35
N VAL A 51 -2.19 14.74 2.21
CA VAL A 51 -2.71 13.64 3.03
C VAL A 51 -3.48 14.15 4.24
N ILE A 52 -3.04 15.25 4.86
CA ILE A 52 -3.71 15.82 6.03
C ILE A 52 -5.18 16.16 5.72
N PRO A 53 -5.51 16.96 4.68
CA PRO A 53 -6.90 17.25 4.38
C PRO A 53 -7.73 16.01 4.02
N LEU A 54 -7.13 15.01 3.38
CA LEU A 54 -7.80 13.75 3.07
C LEU A 54 -8.14 12.97 4.35
N GLY A 55 -7.18 12.82 5.26
CA GLY A 55 -7.40 12.15 6.54
C GLY A 55 -8.47 12.87 7.39
N GLU A 56 -8.41 14.20 7.47
CA GLU A 56 -9.41 15.00 8.16
C GLU A 56 -10.82 14.82 7.57
N SER A 57 -10.94 14.67 6.25
CA SER A 57 -12.24 14.47 5.56
C SER A 57 -12.94 13.17 5.93
N VAL A 58 -12.21 12.20 6.48
CA VAL A 58 -12.74 10.94 7.02
C VAL A 58 -12.65 10.89 8.55
N GLY A 59 -12.53 12.05 9.20
CA GLY A 59 -12.57 12.19 10.66
C GLY A 59 -11.34 11.63 11.38
N SER A 60 -10.21 11.46 10.70
CA SER A 60 -8.97 10.99 11.33
C SER A 60 -8.33 12.08 12.19
N ASN A 61 -8.00 11.73 13.43
CA ASN A 61 -7.24 12.58 14.36
C ASN A 61 -5.77 12.17 14.48
N ILE A 62 -5.36 11.09 13.79
CA ILE A 62 -4.00 10.56 13.81
C ILE A 62 -3.46 10.59 12.38
N ILE A 63 -2.72 11.65 12.04
CA ILE A 63 -2.12 11.85 10.72
C ILE A 63 -0.68 12.29 10.97
N LEU A 64 0.29 11.39 10.74
CA LEU A 64 1.65 11.54 11.23
C LEU A 64 2.67 11.49 10.09
N PRO A 65 3.77 12.25 10.20
CA PRO A 65 4.92 12.04 9.34
C PRO A 65 5.53 10.67 9.62
N CYS A 66 5.97 9.98 8.57
CA CYS A 66 6.66 8.70 8.69
C CYS A 66 7.64 8.51 7.54
N GLU A 67 8.92 8.37 7.89
CA GLU A 67 9.98 7.95 6.97
C GLU A 67 10.26 6.47 7.23
N VAL A 68 9.94 5.61 6.25
CA VAL A 68 10.02 4.15 6.44
C VAL A 68 11.42 3.57 6.33
N SER A 69 12.41 4.36 5.95
CA SER A 69 13.83 4.04 6.05
C SER A 69 14.42 4.31 7.44
N GLU A 70 13.61 4.82 8.37
CA GLU A 70 14.02 5.16 9.75
C GLU A 70 13.16 4.39 10.76
N ASP A 71 13.74 3.39 11.43
CA ASP A 71 13.04 2.57 12.43
C ASP A 71 12.40 3.43 13.54
N SER A 72 13.07 4.50 13.96
CA SER A 72 12.55 5.44 14.95
C SER A 72 11.28 6.15 14.49
N SER A 73 11.20 6.48 13.20
CA SER A 73 10.03 7.12 12.62
C SER A 73 8.83 6.19 12.59
N ILE A 74 9.04 4.92 12.21
CA ILE A 74 8.01 3.89 12.25
C ILE A 74 7.56 3.66 13.71
N LYS A 75 8.51 3.48 14.62
CA LYS A 75 8.24 3.28 16.05
C LYS A 75 7.35 4.38 16.64
N ASN A 76 7.66 5.64 16.37
CA ASN A 76 6.90 6.80 16.85
C ASN A 76 5.43 6.76 16.40
N VAL A 77 5.16 6.32 15.16
CA VAL A 77 3.78 6.14 14.66
C VAL A 77 3.02 5.12 15.53
N PHE A 78 3.62 3.96 15.80
CA PHE A 78 2.94 2.93 16.60
C PHE A 78 2.85 3.28 18.08
N GLU A 79 3.79 4.02 18.64
CA GLU A 79 3.68 4.58 19.99
C GLU A 79 2.50 5.55 20.10
N LYS A 80 2.30 6.41 19.11
CA LYS A 80 1.15 7.31 19.05
C LYS A 80 -0.17 6.55 18.90
N ILE A 81 -0.23 5.55 18.02
CA ILE A 81 -1.42 4.68 17.88
C ILE A 81 -1.73 3.97 19.19
N ASN A 82 -0.71 3.45 19.87
CA ASN A 82 -0.89 2.79 21.16
C ASN A 82 -1.45 3.74 22.22
N SER A 83 -0.92 4.95 22.31
CA SER A 83 -1.38 5.95 23.30
C SER A 83 -2.82 6.41 23.07
N GLU A 84 -3.25 6.53 21.80
CA GLU A 84 -4.58 7.03 21.44
C GLU A 84 -5.64 5.91 21.39
N TRP A 85 -5.24 4.74 20.90
CA TRP A 85 -6.18 3.67 20.61
C TRP A 85 -5.98 2.40 21.44
N GLY A 86 -4.76 2.12 21.89
CA GLY A 86 -4.39 0.90 22.62
C GLY A 86 -4.52 -0.39 21.83
N LYS A 87 -5.03 -0.31 20.59
CA LYS A 87 -5.22 -1.46 19.69
C LYS A 87 -5.14 -1.06 18.23
N LEU A 88 -4.95 -2.07 17.36
CA LEU A 88 -4.98 -1.93 15.90
C LEU A 88 -5.61 -3.20 15.32
N ASP A 89 -6.56 -3.05 14.39
CA ASP A 89 -7.23 -4.16 13.74
C ASP A 89 -6.66 -4.45 12.35
N PHE A 90 -6.15 -3.44 11.64
CA PHE A 90 -5.56 -3.64 10.32
C PHE A 90 -4.53 -2.59 9.94
N VAL A 91 -3.63 -2.96 9.03
CA VAL A 91 -2.69 -2.06 8.37
C VAL A 91 -2.80 -2.21 6.86
N ILE A 92 -2.86 -1.07 6.17
CA ILE A 92 -2.71 -0.98 4.72
C ILE A 92 -1.35 -0.36 4.43
N HIS A 93 -0.45 -1.15 3.86
CA HIS A 93 0.89 -0.73 3.46
C HIS A 93 0.96 -0.54 1.95
N GLY A 94 0.74 0.69 1.50
CA GLY A 94 0.76 1.04 0.09
C GLY A 94 2.03 1.81 -0.32
N ILE A 95 3.19 1.43 0.23
CA ILE A 95 4.46 2.13 0.04
C ILE A 95 5.31 1.37 -0.98
N ALA A 96 5.89 2.11 -1.91
CA ALA A 96 6.92 1.64 -2.82
C ALA A 96 7.69 2.83 -3.39
N PHE A 97 8.97 2.64 -3.60
CA PHE A 97 9.84 3.65 -4.22
C PHE A 97 10.96 2.98 -5.03
N SER A 98 11.30 3.60 -6.14
CA SER A 98 12.53 3.39 -6.89
C SER A 98 12.86 4.65 -7.69
N ASP A 99 14.12 4.86 -8.02
CA ASP A 99 14.48 5.95 -8.91
C ASP A 99 13.87 5.71 -10.30
N LYS A 100 13.00 6.63 -10.73
CA LYS A 100 12.29 6.54 -12.01
C LYS A 100 13.22 6.54 -13.23
N GLU A 101 14.39 7.15 -13.12
CA GLU A 101 15.35 7.16 -14.23
C GLU A 101 15.96 5.77 -14.42
N GLU A 102 16.17 5.01 -13.34
CA GLU A 102 16.67 3.64 -13.41
C GLU A 102 15.57 2.59 -13.70
N LEU A 103 14.30 2.98 -13.70
CA LEU A 103 13.22 2.14 -14.25
C LEU A 103 13.22 2.15 -15.78
N LYS A 104 13.91 3.10 -16.41
CA LYS A 104 14.16 3.14 -17.86
C LYS A 104 15.39 2.31 -18.20
N GLY A 105 15.50 1.90 -19.45
CA GLY A 105 16.68 1.11 -19.92
C GLY A 105 16.65 -0.36 -19.49
N GLN A 106 17.82 -0.95 -19.30
CA GLN A 106 17.97 -2.38 -19.00
C GLN A 106 18.08 -2.61 -17.49
N TYR A 107 17.49 -3.70 -17.01
CA TYR A 107 17.58 -4.08 -15.59
C TYR A 107 19.01 -4.29 -15.12
N ILE A 108 19.90 -4.79 -16.00
CA ILE A 108 21.31 -5.05 -15.68
C ILE A 108 22.08 -3.78 -15.27
N ASP A 109 21.59 -2.60 -15.68
CA ASP A 109 22.20 -1.30 -15.36
C ASP A 109 21.77 -0.76 -13.99
N THR A 110 20.90 -1.46 -13.25
CA THR A 110 20.45 -1.06 -11.93
C THR A 110 21.62 -0.89 -10.98
N THR A 111 21.78 0.31 -10.41
CA THR A 111 22.85 0.59 -9.46
C THR A 111 22.62 -0.12 -8.13
N ARG A 112 23.70 -0.43 -7.41
CA ARG A 112 23.62 -1.00 -6.05
C ARG A 112 22.82 -0.08 -5.12
N SER A 113 23.02 1.22 -5.22
CA SER A 113 22.34 2.21 -4.39
C SER A 113 20.83 2.16 -4.59
N ASN A 114 20.35 2.24 -5.85
CA ASN A 114 18.92 2.18 -6.12
C ASN A 114 18.32 0.81 -5.80
N PHE A 115 19.06 -0.28 -6.07
CA PHE A 115 18.61 -1.63 -5.69
C PHE A 115 18.36 -1.72 -4.18
N THR A 116 19.34 -1.30 -3.35
CA THR A 116 19.25 -1.34 -1.90
C THR A 116 18.09 -0.48 -1.41
N ASN A 117 18.01 0.77 -1.86
CA ASN A 117 16.95 1.70 -1.47
C ASN A 117 15.55 1.22 -1.89
N THR A 118 15.43 0.65 -3.11
CA THR A 118 14.16 0.07 -3.57
C THR A 118 13.71 -1.09 -2.69
N MET A 119 14.64 -1.99 -2.32
CA MET A 119 14.35 -3.13 -1.44
C MET A 119 14.01 -2.68 -0.02
N GLU A 120 14.72 -1.72 0.53
CA GLU A 120 14.47 -1.18 1.85
C GLU A 120 13.07 -0.56 1.94
N ILE A 121 12.75 0.38 1.04
CA ILE A 121 11.47 1.11 1.10
C ILE A 121 10.30 0.25 0.63
N SER A 122 10.48 -0.58 -0.40
CA SER A 122 9.35 -1.29 -1.02
C SER A 122 9.11 -2.69 -0.46
N VAL A 123 10.05 -3.26 0.30
CA VAL A 123 9.98 -4.62 0.82
C VAL A 123 10.16 -4.66 2.33
N TYR A 124 11.34 -4.25 2.83
CA TYR A 124 11.67 -4.36 4.25
C TYR A 124 10.74 -3.52 5.13
N SER A 125 10.34 -2.35 4.67
CA SER A 125 9.41 -1.48 5.39
C SER A 125 8.10 -2.20 5.77
N PHE A 126 7.59 -3.11 4.93
CA PHE A 126 6.41 -3.91 5.27
C PHE A 126 6.68 -4.87 6.43
N THR A 127 7.85 -5.49 6.46
CA THR A 127 8.28 -6.36 7.56
C THR A 127 8.42 -5.58 8.86
N GLU A 128 9.07 -4.42 8.81
CA GLU A 128 9.29 -3.56 9.98
C GLU A 128 7.97 -2.97 10.50
N VAL A 129 7.11 -2.48 9.63
CA VAL A 129 5.75 -2.03 9.99
C VAL A 129 4.96 -3.17 10.65
N SER A 130 5.04 -4.39 10.13
CA SER A 130 4.38 -5.57 10.70
C SER A 130 4.89 -5.86 12.12
N LYS A 131 6.19 -5.79 12.34
CA LYS A 131 6.83 -5.99 13.65
C LYS A 131 6.27 -5.02 14.71
N PHE A 132 6.10 -3.76 14.37
CA PHE A 132 5.52 -2.77 15.29
C PHE A 132 4.00 -2.85 15.42
N ALA A 133 3.29 -3.30 14.37
CA ALA A 133 1.84 -3.46 14.40
C ALA A 133 1.37 -4.64 15.26
N VAL A 134 2.06 -5.77 15.19
CA VAL A 134 1.66 -7.04 15.83
C VAL A 134 1.40 -6.91 17.34
N PRO A 135 2.22 -6.19 18.14
CA PRO A 135 1.93 -6.00 19.57
C PRO A 135 0.61 -5.30 19.88
N LEU A 136 0.03 -4.57 18.92
CA LEU A 136 -1.27 -3.87 19.05
C LEU A 136 -2.45 -4.69 18.51
N MET A 137 -2.19 -5.85 17.90
CA MET A 137 -3.19 -6.74 17.30
C MET A 137 -3.55 -7.92 18.21
N ASN A 138 -3.93 -7.64 19.47
CA ASN A 138 -4.12 -8.67 20.51
C ASN A 138 -5.30 -9.63 20.22
N GLU A 139 -6.28 -9.21 19.46
CA GLU A 139 -7.46 -10.01 19.08
C GLU A 139 -7.37 -10.57 17.65
N GLY A 140 -6.17 -10.56 17.08
CA GLY A 140 -5.95 -10.85 15.68
C GLY A 140 -6.04 -9.61 14.80
N GLY A 141 -5.87 -9.76 13.50
CA GLY A 141 -5.87 -8.61 12.61
C GLY A 141 -5.62 -8.92 11.14
N SER A 142 -5.39 -7.86 10.36
CA SER A 142 -5.09 -7.97 8.94
C SER A 142 -3.98 -7.02 8.52
N LEU A 143 -2.94 -7.55 7.91
CA LEU A 143 -1.87 -6.79 7.25
C LEU A 143 -2.05 -6.94 5.73
N LEU A 144 -2.17 -5.83 5.02
CA LEU A 144 -2.35 -5.79 3.57
C LEU A 144 -1.29 -4.92 2.94
N THR A 145 -0.58 -5.45 1.96
CA THR A 145 0.31 -4.65 1.11
C THR A 145 -0.14 -4.63 -0.34
N LEU A 146 0.45 -3.76 -1.16
CA LEU A 146 0.12 -3.63 -2.57
C LEU A 146 1.24 -4.21 -3.42
N THR A 147 0.88 -5.14 -4.29
CA THR A 147 1.78 -5.73 -5.30
C THR A 147 1.30 -5.45 -6.72
N TYR A 148 2.01 -5.98 -7.70
CA TYR A 148 1.68 -5.83 -9.10
C TYR A 148 2.21 -7.03 -9.89
N TYR A 149 1.55 -7.38 -10.96
CA TYR A 149 1.85 -8.52 -11.84
C TYR A 149 3.30 -8.55 -12.35
N GLY A 150 4.01 -7.43 -12.29
CA GLY A 150 5.45 -7.37 -12.52
C GLY A 150 6.32 -8.21 -11.57
N SER A 151 5.75 -8.76 -10.50
CA SER A 151 6.37 -9.77 -9.63
C SER A 151 6.52 -11.14 -10.31
N GLU A 152 5.60 -11.47 -11.23
CA GLU A 152 5.52 -12.77 -11.91
C GLU A 152 5.97 -12.70 -13.37
N ARG A 153 5.79 -11.55 -14.02
CA ARG A 153 6.09 -11.34 -15.43
C ARG A 153 6.96 -10.10 -15.63
N VAL A 154 7.85 -10.18 -16.58
CA VAL A 154 8.65 -9.01 -16.97
C VAL A 154 7.74 -7.96 -17.61
N MET A 155 7.68 -6.79 -16.95
CA MET A 155 6.95 -5.64 -17.44
C MET A 155 7.94 -4.58 -17.95
N PRO A 156 7.72 -4.01 -19.13
CA PRO A 156 8.57 -2.93 -19.63
C PRO A 156 8.67 -1.78 -18.63
N HIS A 157 9.88 -1.23 -18.45
CA HIS A 157 10.13 -0.08 -17.57
C HIS A 157 9.72 -0.28 -16.10
N TYR A 158 9.71 -1.54 -15.64
CA TYR A 158 9.43 -1.87 -14.25
C TYR A 158 10.68 -2.36 -13.50
N ASN A 159 11.63 -2.93 -14.19
CA ASN A 159 13.00 -3.30 -13.79
C ASN A 159 13.09 -3.78 -12.31
N VAL A 160 13.92 -3.13 -11.50
CA VAL A 160 14.14 -3.48 -10.09
C VAL A 160 12.86 -3.51 -9.26
N MET A 161 11.84 -2.73 -9.62
CA MET A 161 10.56 -2.76 -8.92
C MET A 161 9.85 -4.11 -9.08
N GLY A 162 9.99 -4.80 -10.22
CA GLY A 162 9.50 -6.17 -10.41
C GLY A 162 10.14 -7.14 -9.44
N VAL A 163 11.47 -7.05 -9.28
CA VAL A 163 12.22 -7.85 -8.29
C VAL A 163 11.76 -7.54 -6.87
N ALA A 164 11.59 -6.26 -6.54
CA ALA A 164 11.09 -5.85 -5.24
C ALA A 164 9.67 -6.39 -4.96
N LYS A 165 8.77 -6.37 -5.95
CA LYS A 165 7.42 -6.93 -5.77
C LYS A 165 7.42 -8.44 -5.59
N ALA A 166 8.30 -9.18 -6.27
CA ALA A 166 8.49 -10.61 -6.04
C ALA A 166 9.00 -10.90 -4.60
N ALA A 167 9.98 -10.12 -4.13
CA ALA A 167 10.47 -10.21 -2.76
C ALA A 167 9.40 -9.84 -1.72
N LEU A 168 8.57 -8.80 -1.99
CA LEU A 168 7.46 -8.41 -1.13
C LEU A 168 6.42 -9.54 -1.01
N GLU A 169 6.06 -10.20 -2.10
CA GLU A 169 5.14 -11.33 -2.08
C GLU A 169 5.72 -12.55 -1.33
N ALA A 170 7.03 -12.76 -1.43
CA ALA A 170 7.69 -13.75 -0.57
C ALA A 170 7.57 -13.37 0.90
N SER A 171 7.85 -12.11 1.28
CA SER A 171 7.70 -11.61 2.65
C SER A 171 6.27 -11.78 3.18
N VAL A 172 5.25 -11.55 2.36
CA VAL A 172 3.85 -11.81 2.72
C VAL A 172 3.63 -13.26 3.14
N ARG A 173 4.20 -14.23 2.41
CA ARG A 173 4.06 -15.66 2.72
C ARG A 173 4.75 -16.02 4.04
N TYR A 174 5.96 -15.53 4.28
CA TYR A 174 6.68 -15.78 5.54
C TYR A 174 5.95 -15.14 6.72
N LEU A 175 5.56 -13.88 6.62
CA LEU A 175 4.79 -13.20 7.66
C LEU A 175 3.44 -13.89 7.95
N ALA A 176 2.76 -14.41 6.90
CA ALA A 176 1.51 -15.13 7.09
C ALA A 176 1.69 -16.42 7.91
N VAL A 177 2.79 -17.14 7.71
CA VAL A 177 3.14 -18.32 8.51
C VAL A 177 3.46 -17.92 9.94
N ASP A 178 4.33 -16.93 10.12
CA ASP A 178 4.78 -16.50 11.47
C ASP A 178 3.64 -15.96 12.34
N LEU A 179 2.66 -15.28 11.71
CA LEU A 179 1.61 -14.56 12.41
C LEU A 179 0.27 -15.31 12.47
N GLY A 180 0.14 -16.42 11.74
CA GLY A 180 -1.09 -17.21 11.70
C GLY A 180 -1.54 -17.71 13.07
N SER A 181 -0.61 -18.13 13.93
CA SER A 181 -0.90 -18.56 15.32
C SER A 181 -1.47 -17.43 16.19
N LYS A 182 -1.27 -16.18 15.81
CA LYS A 182 -1.81 -14.99 16.47
C LYS A 182 -3.13 -14.52 15.83
N ASN A 183 -3.72 -15.32 14.94
CA ASN A 183 -4.92 -14.96 14.19
C ASN A 183 -4.77 -13.67 13.35
N ILE A 184 -3.55 -13.36 12.89
CA ILE A 184 -3.25 -12.23 12.02
C ILE A 184 -3.09 -12.74 10.60
N ARG A 185 -3.91 -12.21 9.69
CA ARG A 185 -3.84 -12.52 8.25
C ARG A 185 -2.94 -11.54 7.54
N VAL A 186 -2.08 -12.05 6.66
CA VAL A 186 -1.17 -11.22 5.86
C VAL A 186 -1.43 -11.50 4.38
N ASN A 187 -1.74 -10.46 3.63
CA ASN A 187 -2.10 -10.58 2.22
C ASN A 187 -1.45 -9.47 1.38
N SER A 188 -1.38 -9.71 0.09
CA SER A 188 -1.05 -8.70 -0.92
C SER A 188 -2.21 -8.53 -1.91
N LEU A 189 -2.50 -7.29 -2.27
CA LEU A 189 -3.45 -6.94 -3.30
C LEU A 189 -2.69 -6.64 -4.59
N SER A 190 -2.87 -7.49 -5.61
CA SER A 190 -2.36 -7.25 -6.97
C SER A 190 -3.44 -6.52 -7.77
N ALA A 191 -3.38 -5.20 -7.74
CA ALA A 191 -4.27 -4.37 -8.54
C ALA A 191 -3.79 -4.31 -10.00
N GLY A 192 -4.73 -4.21 -10.94
CA GLY A 192 -4.41 -3.91 -12.33
C GLY A 192 -3.79 -2.52 -12.51
N PRO A 193 -3.36 -2.15 -13.72
CA PRO A 193 -2.75 -0.84 -13.97
C PRO A 193 -3.78 0.28 -13.80
N MET A 194 -3.56 1.11 -12.79
CA MET A 194 -4.40 2.28 -12.46
C MET A 194 -3.61 3.57 -12.54
N LYS A 195 -4.25 4.67 -12.96
CA LYS A 195 -3.63 6.01 -13.06
C LYS A 195 -3.40 6.62 -11.69
N THR A 196 -2.39 6.16 -10.98
CA THR A 196 -1.94 6.73 -9.70
C THR A 196 -0.74 7.65 -9.89
N LEU A 197 -0.40 8.42 -8.86
CA LEU A 197 0.85 9.22 -8.87
C LEU A 197 2.08 8.31 -9.00
N ALA A 198 2.13 7.19 -8.29
CA ALA A 198 3.19 6.20 -8.40
C ALA A 198 3.34 5.64 -9.82
N ALA A 199 2.22 5.31 -10.47
CA ALA A 199 2.21 4.81 -11.84
C ALA A 199 2.73 5.83 -12.87
N SER A 200 2.62 7.13 -12.60
CA SER A 200 3.18 8.18 -13.47
C SER A 200 4.71 8.19 -13.52
N GLY A 201 5.38 7.55 -12.57
CA GLY A 201 6.83 7.35 -12.56
C GLY A 201 7.31 6.23 -13.49
N ILE A 202 6.41 5.35 -13.94
CA ILE A 202 6.73 4.25 -14.84
C ILE A 202 6.74 4.76 -16.29
N GLY A 203 7.84 4.53 -17.00
CA GLY A 203 7.92 4.85 -18.43
C GLY A 203 6.85 4.11 -19.23
N ASP A 204 6.32 4.77 -20.26
CA ASP A 204 5.31 4.19 -21.17
C ASP A 204 4.04 3.63 -20.47
N PHE A 205 3.72 4.12 -19.28
CA PHE A 205 2.53 3.66 -18.55
C PHE A 205 1.23 3.77 -19.37
N ARG A 206 1.15 4.73 -20.30
CA ARG A 206 0.03 4.82 -21.25
C ARG A 206 -0.07 3.60 -22.17
N TYR A 207 1.07 3.03 -22.55
CA TYR A 207 1.11 1.80 -23.35
C TYR A 207 0.60 0.62 -22.52
N ILE A 208 1.02 0.50 -21.27
CA ILE A 208 0.55 -0.54 -20.34
C ILE A 208 -0.98 -0.46 -20.16
N LEU A 209 -1.53 0.73 -19.95
CA LEU A 209 -2.98 0.93 -19.87
C LEU A 209 -3.69 0.50 -21.14
N LYS A 210 -3.18 0.93 -22.32
CA LYS A 210 -3.79 0.59 -23.60
C LYS A 210 -3.69 -0.90 -23.91
N TRP A 211 -2.56 -1.51 -23.59
CA TRP A 211 -2.38 -2.95 -23.73
C TRP A 211 -3.37 -3.73 -22.86
N ASN A 212 -3.55 -3.32 -21.62
CA ASN A 212 -4.52 -3.93 -20.70
C ASN A 212 -5.95 -3.77 -21.21
N GLU A 213 -6.33 -2.58 -21.65
CA GLU A 213 -7.63 -2.31 -22.26
C GLU A 213 -7.93 -3.25 -23.46
N LEU A 214 -6.93 -3.44 -24.34
CA LEU A 214 -7.09 -4.29 -25.52
C LEU A 214 -7.12 -5.79 -25.22
N ASN A 215 -6.46 -6.22 -24.15
CA ASN A 215 -6.27 -7.63 -23.82
C ASN A 215 -7.16 -8.13 -22.66
N SER A 216 -7.76 -7.23 -21.89
CA SER A 216 -8.72 -7.64 -20.85
C SER A 216 -10.00 -8.19 -21.50
N PRO A 217 -10.66 -9.17 -20.88
CA PRO A 217 -11.93 -9.70 -21.39
C PRO A 217 -13.01 -8.61 -21.55
N LEU A 218 -13.10 -7.67 -20.63
CA LEU A 218 -14.06 -6.56 -20.64
C LEU A 218 -13.66 -5.40 -21.54
N LYS A 219 -12.48 -5.44 -22.19
CA LYS A 219 -11.96 -4.38 -23.05
C LYS A 219 -11.93 -2.99 -22.37
N SER A 220 -11.73 -2.98 -21.07
CA SER A 220 -11.67 -1.78 -20.25
C SER A 220 -10.45 -1.80 -19.34
N CYS A 221 -9.96 -0.61 -18.97
CA CYS A 221 -8.99 -0.46 -17.89
C CYS A 221 -9.73 -0.34 -16.56
N LEU A 222 -9.08 -0.78 -15.48
CA LEU A 222 -9.51 -0.47 -14.13
C LEU A 222 -9.63 1.05 -13.95
N LEU A 223 -10.82 1.51 -13.69
CA LEU A 223 -11.11 2.89 -13.36
C LEU A 223 -11.16 3.05 -11.83
N TYR A 224 -10.88 4.24 -11.36
CA TYR A 224 -10.92 4.56 -9.92
C TYR A 224 -12.29 4.35 -9.26
N THR A 225 -13.34 4.20 -10.05
CA THR A 225 -14.72 4.04 -9.62
C THR A 225 -15.26 2.62 -9.80
N SER A 226 -14.51 1.72 -10.47
CA SER A 226 -14.90 0.33 -10.61
C SER A 226 -14.31 -0.47 -9.46
N ASP A 227 -15.15 -1.26 -8.79
CA ASP A 227 -14.66 -2.33 -7.93
C ASP A 227 -14.50 -3.61 -8.76
N ALA A 228 -13.79 -4.61 -8.22
CA ALA A 228 -13.55 -5.87 -8.92
C ALA A 228 -14.85 -6.64 -9.22
N ALA A 229 -15.96 -6.35 -8.53
CA ALA A 229 -17.25 -6.97 -8.76
C ALA A 229 -17.96 -6.38 -9.98
N ASP A 230 -17.71 -5.12 -10.30
CA ASP A 230 -18.26 -4.47 -11.51
C ASP A 230 -17.59 -4.97 -12.78
N GLU A 231 -16.40 -5.55 -12.70
CA GLU A 231 -15.68 -6.13 -13.84
C GLU A 231 -16.14 -7.55 -14.22
N LEU A 232 -16.95 -8.18 -13.38
CA LEU A 232 -17.51 -9.51 -13.60
C LEU A 232 -18.92 -9.48 -14.22
N ARG A 233 -19.43 -8.30 -14.62
CA ARG A 233 -20.73 -8.11 -15.25
C ARG A 233 -20.64 -7.86 -16.75
#